data_d21b800d73846d38a1c4cc9c4b49a083
#
_entry.id   d21b800d73846d38a1c4cc9c4b49a083
#
_cell.length_a   1.000
_cell.length_b   1.000
_cell.length_c   1.000
_cell.angle_alpha   90.00
_cell.angle_beta   90.00
_cell.angle_gamma   90.00
#
_symmetry.space_group_name_H-M   'P 1'
#
loop_
_entity.id
_entity.type
_entity.pdbx_description
1 polymer ?
#
loop_
_entity_poly.entity_id
_entity_poly.type
_entity_poly.pdbx_seq_one_letter_code
_entity_poly.pdbx_strand_id
1 'polypeptide(L)'
;MIEYFFILVIGLIFGSFLNVLIYRIPLEISLLRPARSSCPKCQSPIKWYENIPIISYIFLNQKCSNCSNPISAMYPFIELLTGILTVLLYIKYMFNLELIVIVLLFYNLIVLSIIDLRFKSVPDYLLILAILLALIIGDLKNALIFMGIFSLLELILTFYIQKIKSRITNNKRLESQSSLGNGDIPIAGVIGGLLGFQLGVSAIFL
;
A
#
# COMPACT_ATOMS: atom_id res chain seq x y z
N MET A 1 -24.70 -7.76 14.37
CA MET A 1 -24.92 -6.86 13.20
C MET A 1 -24.44 -5.43 13.48
N ILE A 2 -24.78 -4.84 14.62
CA ILE A 2 -24.35 -3.47 14.97
C ILE A 2 -22.83 -3.33 15.03
N GLU A 3 -22.13 -4.31 15.57
CA GLU A 3 -20.65 -4.33 15.65
C GLU A 3 -19.99 -4.23 14.27
N TYR A 4 -20.43 -5.03 13.31
CA TYR A 4 -19.88 -5.00 11.94
C TYR A 4 -20.07 -3.65 11.26
N PHE A 5 -21.20 -2.98 11.55
CA PHE A 5 -21.43 -1.63 11.05
C PHE A 5 -20.41 -0.63 11.61
N PHE A 6 -20.13 -0.68 12.92
CA PHE A 6 -19.10 0.19 13.52
C PHE A 6 -17.71 -0.11 12.99
N ILE A 7 -17.36 -1.39 12.84
CA ILE A 7 -16.07 -1.82 12.27
C ILE A 7 -15.92 -1.34 10.83
N LEU A 8 -16.99 -1.43 10.02
CA LEU A 8 -17.00 -0.89 8.65
C LEU A 8 -16.76 0.62 8.66
N VAL A 9 -17.46 1.38 9.48
CA VAL A 9 -17.30 2.84 9.57
C VAL A 9 -15.88 3.21 9.98
N ILE A 10 -15.30 2.51 10.94
CA ILE A 10 -13.89 2.71 11.33
C ILE A 10 -12.97 2.46 10.14
N GLY A 11 -13.14 1.35 9.42
CA GLY A 11 -12.34 1.05 8.23
C GLY A 11 -12.46 2.11 7.13
N LEU A 12 -13.67 2.64 6.89
CA LEU A 12 -13.90 3.73 5.93
C LEU A 12 -13.17 5.02 6.34
N ILE A 13 -13.21 5.38 7.63
CA ILE A 13 -12.53 6.58 8.16
C ILE A 13 -11.00 6.44 7.98
N PHE A 14 -10.44 5.27 8.32
CA PHE A 14 -9.03 5.01 8.06
C PHE A 14 -8.70 5.06 6.57
N GLY A 15 -9.57 4.54 5.69
CA GLY A 15 -9.41 4.62 4.25
C GLY A 15 -9.30 6.06 3.74
N SER A 16 -10.13 6.96 4.25
CA SER A 16 -10.04 8.39 3.95
C SER A 16 -8.70 8.97 4.40
N PHE A 17 -8.18 8.57 5.56
CA PHE A 17 -6.84 8.96 6.01
C PHE A 17 -5.72 8.36 5.13
N LEU A 18 -5.83 7.10 4.70
CA LEU A 18 -4.85 6.50 3.79
C LEU A 18 -4.75 7.26 2.46
N ASN A 19 -5.85 7.82 1.96
CA ASN A 19 -5.82 8.68 0.78
C ASN A 19 -4.91 9.92 0.98
N VAL A 20 -4.87 10.48 2.19
CA VAL A 20 -3.95 11.59 2.52
C VAL A 20 -2.50 11.12 2.49
N LEU A 21 -2.20 9.92 3.04
CA LEU A 21 -0.85 9.34 3.01
C LEU A 21 -0.39 9.09 1.58
N ILE A 22 -1.24 8.45 0.76
CA ILE A 22 -0.96 8.13 -0.64
C ILE A 22 -0.64 9.38 -1.47
N TYR A 23 -1.30 10.51 -1.16
CA TYR A 23 -1.06 11.76 -1.86
C TYR A 23 0.18 12.51 -1.34
N ARG A 24 0.33 12.62 -0.02
CA ARG A 24 1.35 13.49 0.59
C ARG A 24 2.74 12.86 0.65
N ILE A 25 2.83 11.55 0.91
CA ILE A 25 4.12 10.87 1.08
C ILE A 25 5.02 11.01 -0.15
N PRO A 26 4.57 10.67 -1.38
CA PRO A 26 5.44 10.75 -2.56
C PRO A 26 5.79 12.18 -2.97
N LEU A 27 4.99 13.14 -2.54
CA LEU A 27 5.22 14.58 -2.82
C LEU A 27 6.00 15.28 -1.71
N GLU A 28 6.46 14.54 -0.70
CA GLU A 28 7.20 15.05 0.47
C GLU A 28 6.46 16.16 1.23
N ILE A 29 5.12 16.17 1.15
CA ILE A 29 4.26 17.12 1.83
C ILE A 29 4.11 16.70 3.30
N SER A 30 4.26 17.63 4.22
CA SER A 30 4.05 17.36 5.64
C SER A 30 2.68 16.74 5.92
N LEU A 31 2.65 15.67 6.73
CA LEU A 31 1.40 15.03 7.16
C LEU A 31 0.63 15.87 8.18
N LEU A 32 1.32 16.75 8.91
CA LEU A 32 0.75 17.54 9.99
C LEU A 32 0.34 18.95 9.56
N ARG A 33 1.00 19.51 8.52
CA ARG A 33 0.76 20.89 8.05
C ARG A 33 0.63 20.93 6.53
N PRO A 34 -0.48 21.45 5.97
CA PRO A 34 -1.71 21.88 6.66
C PRO A 34 -2.49 20.70 7.26
N ALA A 35 -3.14 20.92 8.39
CA ALA A 35 -3.92 19.89 9.09
C ALA A 35 -5.17 19.44 8.31
N ARG A 36 -5.65 20.26 7.36
CA ARG A 36 -6.81 19.96 6.52
C ARG A 36 -6.38 19.57 5.11
N SER A 37 -7.17 18.70 4.49
CA SER A 37 -7.04 18.40 3.06
C SER A 37 -7.52 19.57 2.23
N SER A 38 -6.93 19.77 1.07
CA SER A 38 -7.28 20.81 0.11
C SER A 38 -7.47 20.22 -1.28
N CYS A 39 -8.27 20.87 -2.09
CA CYS A 39 -8.43 20.49 -3.49
C CYS A 39 -7.10 20.67 -4.23
N PRO A 40 -6.58 19.65 -4.95
CA PRO A 40 -5.29 19.76 -5.65
C PRO A 40 -5.30 20.80 -6.79
N LYS A 41 -6.47 21.18 -7.29
CA LYS A 41 -6.61 22.17 -8.37
C LYS A 41 -6.74 23.59 -7.88
N CYS A 42 -7.70 23.87 -7.00
CA CYS A 42 -8.00 25.24 -6.57
C CYS A 42 -7.46 25.58 -5.18
N GLN A 43 -6.79 24.63 -4.51
CA GLN A 43 -6.18 24.79 -3.20
C GLN A 43 -7.19 25.16 -2.07
N SER A 44 -8.50 25.21 -2.36
CA SER A 44 -9.51 25.48 -1.34
C SER A 44 -9.52 24.37 -0.28
N PRO A 45 -9.61 24.71 1.01
CA PRO A 45 -9.68 23.72 2.08
C PRO A 45 -10.97 22.91 1.98
N ILE A 46 -10.88 21.60 2.14
CA ILE A 46 -12.01 20.69 2.18
C ILE A 46 -12.67 20.81 3.56
N LYS A 47 -13.98 21.02 3.59
CA LYS A 47 -14.75 21.09 4.83
C LYS A 47 -14.88 19.71 5.45
N TRP A 48 -15.04 19.62 6.77
CA TRP A 48 -15.07 18.33 7.47
C TRP A 48 -16.16 17.37 6.95
N TYR A 49 -17.35 17.88 6.61
CA TYR A 49 -18.47 17.09 6.08
C TYR A 49 -18.25 16.67 4.61
N GLU A 50 -17.39 17.38 3.88
CA GLU A 50 -16.98 17.02 2.52
C GLU A 50 -15.91 15.91 2.50
N ASN A 51 -15.45 15.49 3.69
CA ASN A 51 -14.48 14.41 3.88
C ASN A 51 -15.11 13.16 4.52
N ILE A 52 -16.45 13.09 4.63
CA ILE A 52 -17.14 11.88 5.09
C ILE A 52 -16.99 10.79 4.02
N PRO A 53 -16.37 9.62 4.37
CA PRO A 53 -16.02 8.61 3.38
C PRO A 53 -17.23 8.17 2.55
N ILE A 54 -17.05 8.04 1.24
CA ILE A 54 -18.03 7.61 0.23
C ILE A 54 -19.20 8.59 0.13
N ILE A 55 -19.79 8.97 1.26
CA ILE A 55 -20.98 9.81 1.35
C ILE A 55 -20.74 11.17 0.67
N SER A 56 -19.63 11.84 1.00
CA SER A 56 -19.30 13.14 0.41
C SER A 56 -19.08 13.06 -1.10
N TYR A 57 -18.48 11.98 -1.59
CA TYR A 57 -18.25 11.75 -3.03
C TYR A 57 -19.57 11.68 -3.80
N ILE A 58 -20.59 11.02 -3.23
CA ILE A 58 -21.94 10.91 -3.83
C ILE A 58 -22.65 12.26 -3.77
N PHE A 59 -22.70 12.92 -2.60
CA PHE A 59 -23.40 14.18 -2.40
C PHE A 59 -22.80 15.34 -3.22
N LEU A 60 -21.49 15.36 -3.42
CA LEU A 60 -20.79 16.34 -4.25
C LEU A 60 -20.87 16.02 -5.76
N ASN A 61 -21.63 15.00 -6.16
CA ASN A 61 -21.68 14.55 -7.55
C ASN A 61 -20.29 14.39 -8.18
N GLN A 62 -19.34 13.84 -7.39
CA GLN A 62 -17.96 13.56 -7.83
C GLN A 62 -17.16 14.82 -8.21
N LYS A 63 -17.55 16.00 -7.75
CA LYS A 63 -16.94 17.28 -8.11
C LYS A 63 -16.56 18.10 -6.87
N CYS A 64 -15.49 18.87 -6.99
CA CYS A 64 -15.12 19.83 -5.95
C CYS A 64 -16.23 20.90 -5.77
N SER A 65 -16.59 21.19 -4.53
CA SER A 65 -17.62 22.18 -4.19
C SER A 65 -17.28 23.61 -4.63
N ASN A 66 -15.98 23.92 -4.80
CA ASN A 66 -15.52 25.26 -5.14
C ASN A 66 -15.22 25.45 -6.65
N CYS A 67 -14.48 24.51 -7.27
CA CYS A 67 -14.04 24.66 -8.68
C CYS A 67 -14.67 23.66 -9.64
N SER A 68 -15.59 22.80 -9.17
CA SER A 68 -16.30 21.79 -9.97
C SER A 68 -15.36 20.78 -10.69
N ASN A 69 -14.06 20.74 -10.32
CA ASN A 69 -13.14 19.77 -10.87
C ASN A 69 -13.53 18.34 -10.43
N PRO A 70 -13.47 17.33 -11.32
CA PRO A 70 -13.84 15.96 -10.95
C PRO A 70 -12.91 15.39 -9.88
N ILE A 71 -13.50 14.70 -8.89
CA ILE A 71 -12.80 13.96 -7.86
C ILE A 71 -12.54 12.53 -8.37
N SER A 72 -11.32 12.04 -8.23
CA SER A 72 -10.95 10.69 -8.68
C SER A 72 -11.75 9.62 -7.95
N ALA A 73 -12.26 8.62 -8.69
CA ALA A 73 -12.94 7.45 -8.14
C ALA A 73 -12.02 6.58 -7.25
N MET A 74 -10.71 6.79 -7.30
CA MET A 74 -9.76 6.09 -6.43
C MET A 74 -10.00 6.40 -4.94
N TYR A 75 -10.45 7.62 -4.60
CA TYR A 75 -10.72 7.99 -3.22
C TYR A 75 -11.80 7.09 -2.57
N PRO A 76 -13.04 7.04 -3.09
CA PRO A 76 -14.07 6.16 -2.52
C PRO A 76 -13.73 4.67 -2.70
N PHE A 77 -12.95 4.29 -3.72
CA PHE A 77 -12.50 2.91 -3.89
C PHE A 77 -11.60 2.46 -2.73
N ILE A 78 -10.61 3.27 -2.34
CA ILE A 78 -9.71 2.96 -1.21
C ILE A 78 -10.51 2.92 0.09
N GLU A 79 -11.42 3.86 0.30
CA GLU A 79 -12.30 3.89 1.47
C GLU A 79 -13.13 2.61 1.59
N LEU A 80 -13.77 2.19 0.50
CA LEU A 80 -14.57 0.97 0.46
C LEU A 80 -13.71 -0.28 0.68
N LEU A 81 -12.55 -0.35 0.02
CA LEU A 81 -11.60 -1.45 0.14
C LEU A 81 -11.15 -1.63 1.60
N THR A 82 -10.74 -0.54 2.26
CA THR A 82 -10.32 -0.59 3.67
C THR A 82 -11.47 -0.92 4.61
N GLY A 83 -12.67 -0.40 4.36
CA GLY A 83 -13.86 -0.73 5.13
C GLY A 83 -14.19 -2.23 5.08
N ILE A 84 -14.28 -2.79 3.88
CA ILE A 84 -14.55 -4.22 3.68
C ILE A 84 -13.43 -5.08 4.27
N LEU A 85 -12.17 -4.74 4.01
CA LEU A 85 -11.02 -5.47 4.52
C LEU A 85 -11.02 -5.52 6.06
N THR A 86 -11.32 -4.40 6.72
CA THR A 86 -11.37 -4.34 8.19
C THR A 86 -12.44 -5.27 8.74
N VAL A 87 -13.62 -5.31 8.11
CA VAL A 87 -14.70 -6.24 8.51
C VAL A 87 -14.27 -7.69 8.31
N LEU A 88 -13.66 -8.04 7.19
CA LEU A 88 -13.20 -9.41 6.92
C LEU A 88 -12.13 -9.86 7.92
N LEU A 89 -11.18 -8.98 8.24
CA LEU A 89 -10.16 -9.26 9.25
C LEU A 89 -10.77 -9.39 10.64
N TYR A 90 -11.75 -8.55 10.99
CA TYR A 90 -12.47 -8.65 12.25
C TYR A 90 -13.22 -9.97 12.39
N ILE A 91 -13.88 -10.46 11.34
CA ILE A 91 -14.56 -11.78 11.34
C ILE A 91 -13.58 -12.91 11.64
N LYS A 92 -12.35 -12.82 11.11
CA LYS A 92 -11.33 -13.87 11.25
C LYS A 92 -10.61 -13.84 12.61
N TYR A 93 -10.23 -12.66 13.07
CA TYR A 93 -9.34 -12.51 14.23
C TYR A 93 -10.06 -12.06 15.50
N MET A 94 -11.33 -11.62 15.40
CA MET A 94 -12.07 -11.02 16.52
C MET A 94 -11.29 -9.82 17.11
N PHE A 95 -11.71 -9.30 18.27
CA PHE A 95 -11.07 -8.13 18.86
C PHE A 95 -9.87 -8.55 19.74
N ASN A 96 -8.70 -8.60 19.14
CA ASN A 96 -7.44 -8.92 19.84
C ASN A 96 -6.27 -8.07 19.29
N LEU A 97 -5.09 -8.22 19.88
CA LEU A 97 -3.88 -7.49 19.45
C LEU A 97 -3.46 -7.87 18.01
N GLU A 98 -3.63 -9.14 17.62
CA GLU A 98 -3.30 -9.61 16.28
C GLU A 98 -4.12 -8.88 15.21
N LEU A 99 -5.41 -8.62 15.46
CA LEU A 99 -6.26 -7.85 14.57
C LEU A 99 -5.68 -6.47 14.31
N ILE A 100 -5.24 -5.77 15.36
CA ILE A 100 -4.69 -4.41 15.21
C ILE A 100 -3.44 -4.43 14.34
N VAL A 101 -2.52 -5.35 14.60
CA VAL A 101 -1.26 -5.46 13.85
C VAL A 101 -1.52 -5.82 12.40
N ILE A 102 -2.41 -6.79 12.12
CA ILE A 102 -2.69 -7.22 10.76
C ILE A 102 -3.45 -6.15 9.95
N VAL A 103 -4.36 -5.41 10.58
CA VAL A 103 -5.06 -4.27 9.94
C VAL A 103 -4.04 -3.19 9.57
N LEU A 104 -3.15 -2.81 10.48
CA LEU A 104 -2.09 -1.82 10.21
C LEU A 104 -1.17 -2.28 9.07
N LEU A 105 -0.82 -3.57 9.04
CA LEU A 105 -0.01 -4.14 7.97
C LEU A 105 -0.71 -4.04 6.62
N PHE A 106 -1.98 -4.47 6.52
CA PHE A 106 -2.72 -4.39 5.26
C PHE A 106 -2.95 -2.95 4.81
N TYR A 107 -3.21 -2.02 5.73
CA TYR A 107 -3.31 -0.60 5.41
C TYR A 107 -2.00 -0.05 4.84
N ASN A 108 -0.88 -0.41 5.45
CA ASN A 108 0.45 -0.04 4.95
C ASN A 108 0.72 -0.64 3.56
N LEU A 109 0.35 -1.91 3.32
CA LEU A 109 0.48 -2.54 2.00
C LEU A 109 -0.42 -1.87 0.93
N ILE A 110 -1.64 -1.43 1.29
CA ILE A 110 -2.50 -0.66 0.39
C ILE A 110 -1.83 0.66 0.01
N VAL A 111 -1.27 1.39 0.99
CA VAL A 111 -0.56 2.65 0.73
C VAL A 111 0.62 2.41 -0.20
N LEU A 112 1.47 1.42 0.10
CA LEU A 112 2.63 1.04 -0.72
C LEU A 112 2.22 0.70 -2.16
N SER A 113 1.20 -0.16 -2.32
CA SER A 113 0.72 -0.60 -3.64
C SER A 113 0.21 0.56 -4.49
N ILE A 114 -0.56 1.47 -3.90
CA ILE A 114 -1.11 2.61 -4.64
C ILE A 114 -0.03 3.65 -4.95
N ILE A 115 0.94 3.86 -4.06
CA ILE A 115 2.08 4.74 -4.32
C ILE A 115 2.90 4.18 -5.48
N ASP A 116 3.23 2.89 -5.45
CA ASP A 116 3.99 2.25 -6.52
C ASP A 116 3.28 2.34 -7.87
N LEU A 117 1.99 2.02 -7.91
CA LEU A 117 1.19 2.12 -9.15
C LEU A 117 1.15 3.53 -9.75
N ARG A 118 1.16 4.57 -8.92
CA ARG A 118 1.05 5.96 -9.38
C ARG A 118 2.40 6.63 -9.65
N PHE A 119 3.36 6.41 -8.77
CA PHE A 119 4.62 7.16 -8.75
C PHE A 119 5.82 6.28 -9.11
N LYS A 120 5.63 4.95 -9.18
CA LYS A 120 6.69 3.95 -9.41
C LYS A 120 7.88 4.15 -8.47
N SER A 121 7.57 4.44 -7.24
CA SER A 121 8.53 4.72 -6.16
C SER A 121 7.95 4.12 -4.88
N VAL A 122 8.77 3.40 -4.15
CA VAL A 122 8.37 2.74 -2.91
C VAL A 122 9.17 3.36 -1.77
N PRO A 123 8.54 4.06 -0.81
CA PRO A 123 9.24 4.67 0.32
C PRO A 123 9.80 3.61 1.26
N ASP A 124 11.11 3.63 1.51
CA ASP A 124 11.84 2.63 2.31
C ASP A 124 11.29 2.48 3.74
N TYR A 125 10.89 3.58 4.37
CA TYR A 125 10.36 3.54 5.74
C TYR A 125 9.01 2.82 5.84
N LEU A 126 8.17 2.84 4.78
CA LEU A 126 6.94 2.05 4.72
C LEU A 126 7.24 0.56 4.51
N LEU A 127 8.29 0.22 3.75
CA LEU A 127 8.76 -1.16 3.62
C LEU A 127 9.29 -1.70 4.95
N ILE A 128 10.09 -0.92 5.65
CA ILE A 128 10.60 -1.28 6.98
C ILE A 128 9.43 -1.51 7.94
N LEU A 129 8.43 -0.61 7.93
CA LEU A 129 7.23 -0.76 8.76
C LEU A 129 6.47 -2.05 8.41
N ALA A 130 6.32 -2.39 7.12
CA ALA A 130 5.67 -3.62 6.69
C ALA A 130 6.38 -4.87 7.22
N ILE A 131 7.73 -4.91 7.13
CA ILE A 131 8.53 -6.01 7.66
C ILE A 131 8.35 -6.12 9.18
N LEU A 132 8.48 -5.01 9.91
CA LEU A 132 8.34 -5.01 11.37
C LEU A 132 6.97 -5.52 11.81
N LEU A 133 5.88 -5.06 11.17
CA LEU A 133 4.53 -5.53 11.46
C LEU A 133 4.36 -7.02 11.12
N ALA A 134 4.91 -7.46 9.98
CA ALA A 134 4.85 -8.88 9.59
C ALA A 134 5.62 -9.79 10.54
N LEU A 135 6.74 -9.33 11.11
CA LEU A 135 7.51 -10.10 12.09
C LEU A 135 6.84 -10.24 13.45
N ILE A 136 5.93 -9.35 13.81
CA ILE A 136 5.18 -9.45 15.08
C ILE A 136 4.20 -10.64 15.07
N ILE A 137 3.60 -10.93 13.91
CA ILE A 137 2.54 -11.93 13.78
C ILE A 137 2.93 -13.14 12.92
N GLY A 138 4.02 -13.03 12.17
CA GLY A 138 4.48 -14.01 11.21
C GLY A 138 5.68 -14.83 11.69
N ASP A 139 6.16 -15.70 10.82
CA ASP A 139 7.34 -16.55 11.06
C ASP A 139 8.59 -15.92 10.43
N LEU A 140 9.54 -15.52 11.28
CA LEU A 140 10.83 -14.95 10.90
C LEU A 140 11.61 -15.87 9.94
N LYS A 141 11.57 -17.19 10.17
CA LYS A 141 12.28 -18.16 9.34
C LYS A 141 11.78 -18.12 7.89
N ASN A 142 10.48 -18.18 7.70
CA ASN A 142 9.88 -18.12 6.37
C ASN A 142 10.10 -16.75 5.71
N ALA A 143 10.03 -15.65 6.45
CA ALA A 143 10.36 -14.32 5.95
C ALA A 143 11.78 -14.25 5.39
N LEU A 144 12.78 -14.74 6.15
CA LEU A 144 14.18 -14.76 5.74
C LEU A 144 14.42 -15.68 4.53
N ILE A 145 13.75 -16.83 4.45
CA ILE A 145 13.85 -17.73 3.30
C ILE A 145 13.39 -17.02 2.03
N PHE A 146 12.23 -16.36 2.07
CA PHE A 146 11.70 -15.64 0.90
C PHE A 146 12.57 -14.45 0.51
N MET A 147 13.03 -13.65 1.46
CA MET A 147 13.97 -12.57 1.18
C MET A 147 15.27 -13.10 0.57
N GLY A 148 15.81 -14.21 1.07
CA GLY A 148 17.02 -14.87 0.53
C GLY A 148 16.80 -15.37 -0.90
N ILE A 149 15.69 -16.04 -1.18
CA ILE A 149 15.36 -16.53 -2.54
C ILE A 149 15.26 -15.35 -3.52
N PHE A 150 14.53 -14.28 -3.16
CA PHE A 150 14.35 -13.12 -4.03
C PHE A 150 15.67 -12.34 -4.21
N SER A 151 16.52 -12.23 -3.18
CA SER A 151 17.84 -11.63 -3.29
C SER A 151 18.76 -12.40 -4.23
N LEU A 152 18.76 -13.74 -4.17
CA LEU A 152 19.51 -14.58 -5.10
C LEU A 152 18.96 -14.45 -6.53
N LEU A 153 17.63 -14.42 -6.68
CA LEU A 153 16.99 -14.24 -7.98
C LEU A 153 17.36 -12.88 -8.60
N GLU A 154 17.34 -11.83 -7.81
CA GLU A 154 17.77 -10.49 -8.25
C GLU A 154 19.23 -10.51 -8.73
N LEU A 155 20.12 -11.10 -7.96
CA LEU A 155 21.53 -11.19 -8.29
C LEU A 155 21.76 -11.94 -9.62
N ILE A 156 21.10 -13.08 -9.80
CA ILE A 156 21.20 -13.89 -11.03
C ILE A 156 20.64 -13.13 -12.24
N LEU A 157 19.43 -12.57 -12.10
CA LEU A 157 18.78 -11.84 -13.20
C LEU A 157 19.54 -10.55 -13.55
N THR A 158 20.03 -9.82 -12.57
CA THR A 158 20.83 -8.62 -12.80
C THR A 158 22.14 -8.95 -13.51
N PHE A 159 22.83 -10.01 -13.09
CA PHE A 159 24.01 -10.50 -13.80
C PHE A 159 23.71 -10.88 -15.26
N TYR A 160 22.60 -11.59 -15.49
CA TYR A 160 22.17 -11.95 -16.84
C TYR A 160 21.88 -10.71 -17.70
N ILE A 161 21.14 -9.75 -17.18
CA ILE A 161 20.78 -8.52 -17.91
C ILE A 161 22.02 -7.69 -18.21
N GLN A 162 22.85 -7.45 -17.20
CA GLN A 162 24.02 -6.57 -17.32
C GLN A 162 25.16 -7.18 -18.15
N LYS A 163 25.42 -8.46 -18.03
CA LYS A 163 26.59 -9.11 -18.67
C LYS A 163 26.24 -9.84 -19.97
N ILE A 164 25.11 -10.53 -20.03
CA ILE A 164 24.78 -11.38 -21.18
C ILE A 164 23.92 -10.60 -22.16
N LYS A 165 22.75 -10.09 -21.71
CA LYS A 165 21.79 -9.40 -22.56
C LYS A 165 22.36 -8.09 -23.11
N SER A 166 23.11 -7.32 -22.30
CA SER A 166 23.72 -6.05 -22.76
C SER A 166 24.72 -6.27 -23.92
N ARG A 167 25.52 -7.36 -23.84
CA ARG A 167 26.47 -7.72 -24.92
C ARG A 167 25.75 -8.17 -26.20
N ILE A 168 24.70 -9.01 -26.07
CA ILE A 168 23.96 -9.53 -27.23
C ILE A 168 23.22 -8.40 -27.95
N THR A 169 22.62 -7.47 -27.21
CA THR A 169 21.82 -6.36 -27.79
C THR A 169 22.65 -5.10 -28.05
N ASN A 170 23.94 -5.10 -27.67
CA ASN A 170 24.83 -3.93 -27.76
C ASN A 170 24.26 -2.65 -27.13
N ASN A 171 23.45 -2.81 -26.05
CA ASN A 171 22.73 -1.72 -25.41
C ASN A 171 23.34 -1.39 -24.03
N LYS A 172 24.15 -0.33 -23.98
CA LYS A 172 24.83 0.12 -22.75
C LYS A 172 23.90 0.52 -21.61
N ARG A 173 22.63 0.87 -21.88
CA ARG A 173 21.66 1.22 -20.83
C ARG A 173 21.32 0.02 -19.93
N LEU A 174 21.47 -1.21 -20.43
CA LEU A 174 21.22 -2.42 -19.66
C LEU A 174 22.33 -2.71 -18.63
N GLU A 175 23.51 -2.12 -18.76
CA GLU A 175 24.63 -2.33 -17.85
C GLU A 175 24.41 -1.75 -16.44
N SER A 176 23.54 -0.74 -16.32
CA SER A 176 23.19 -0.10 -15.04
C SER A 176 21.78 -0.43 -14.52
N GLN A 177 21.07 -1.35 -15.18
CA GLN A 177 19.69 -1.67 -14.82
C GLN A 177 19.65 -2.83 -13.81
N SER A 178 18.92 -2.64 -12.70
CA SER A 178 18.52 -3.73 -11.79
C SER A 178 17.37 -4.54 -12.40
N SER A 179 17.27 -5.80 -12.03
CA SER A 179 16.24 -6.71 -12.56
C SER A 179 14.91 -6.62 -11.80
N LEU A 180 14.99 -6.40 -10.49
CA LEU A 180 13.86 -6.29 -9.59
C LEU A 180 13.77 -4.85 -9.02
N GLY A 181 12.58 -4.47 -8.59
CA GLY A 181 12.38 -3.23 -7.83
C GLY A 181 12.91 -3.34 -6.40
N ASN A 182 13.36 -2.22 -5.84
CA ASN A 182 13.90 -2.19 -4.46
C ASN A 182 12.90 -2.70 -3.41
N GLY A 183 11.58 -2.67 -3.70
CA GLY A 183 10.51 -3.13 -2.81
C GLY A 183 10.21 -4.63 -2.89
N ASP A 184 10.64 -5.33 -3.95
CA ASP A 184 10.21 -6.71 -4.21
C ASP A 184 10.74 -7.69 -3.15
N ILE A 185 12.00 -7.55 -2.73
CA ILE A 185 12.62 -8.40 -1.71
C ILE A 185 11.94 -8.24 -0.34
N PRO A 186 11.75 -7.02 0.20
CA PRO A 186 11.00 -6.81 1.42
C PRO A 186 9.56 -7.35 1.38
N ILE A 187 8.85 -7.11 0.28
CA ILE A 187 7.46 -7.60 0.11
C ILE A 187 7.42 -9.13 0.06
N ALA A 188 8.35 -9.77 -0.64
CA ALA A 188 8.48 -11.24 -0.63
C ALA A 188 8.68 -11.76 0.81
N GLY A 189 9.50 -11.09 1.61
CA GLY A 189 9.69 -11.40 3.03
C GLY A 189 8.39 -11.29 3.84
N VAL A 190 7.60 -10.23 3.64
CA VAL A 190 6.29 -10.05 4.27
C VAL A 190 5.33 -11.18 3.88
N ILE A 191 5.23 -11.53 2.59
CA ILE A 191 4.39 -12.62 2.10
C ILE A 191 4.81 -13.96 2.72
N GLY A 192 6.12 -14.27 2.68
CA GLY A 192 6.66 -15.51 3.24
C GLY A 192 6.43 -15.63 4.74
N GLY A 193 6.64 -14.55 5.48
CA GLY A 193 6.44 -14.52 6.93
C GLY A 193 4.99 -14.72 7.35
N LEU A 194 4.03 -14.15 6.61
CA LEU A 194 2.60 -14.23 6.92
C LEU A 194 1.95 -15.55 6.48
N LEU A 195 2.27 -16.01 5.27
CA LEU A 195 1.58 -17.15 4.66
C LEU A 195 2.33 -18.47 4.84
N GLY A 196 3.58 -18.43 5.29
CA GLY A 196 4.45 -19.59 5.33
C GLY A 196 4.91 -20.02 3.94
N PHE A 197 5.70 -21.11 3.86
CA PHE A 197 6.36 -21.49 2.61
C PHE A 197 5.38 -21.88 1.50
N GLN A 198 4.44 -22.77 1.78
CA GLN A 198 3.54 -23.31 0.73
C GLN A 198 2.61 -22.26 0.13
N LEU A 199 1.89 -21.53 1.00
CA LEU A 199 0.96 -20.47 0.56
C LEU A 199 1.70 -19.25 0.03
N GLY A 200 2.87 -18.93 0.56
CA GLY A 200 3.69 -17.83 0.09
C GLY A 200 4.17 -18.04 -1.34
N VAL A 201 4.63 -19.25 -1.69
CA VAL A 201 4.98 -19.59 -3.08
C VAL A 201 3.77 -19.44 -3.98
N SER A 202 2.61 -19.99 -3.60
CA SER A 202 1.39 -19.86 -4.40
C SER A 202 0.96 -18.40 -4.60
N ALA A 203 1.09 -17.55 -3.58
CA ALA A 203 0.70 -16.14 -3.64
C ALA A 203 1.61 -15.29 -4.55
N ILE A 204 2.86 -15.71 -4.77
CA ILE A 204 3.79 -14.99 -5.65
C ILE A 204 3.58 -15.36 -7.12
N PHE A 205 3.11 -16.57 -7.40
CA PHE A 205 2.91 -17.05 -8.78
C PHE A 205 1.48 -16.88 -9.31
N LEU A 206 0.54 -16.37 -8.50
CA LEU A 206 -0.81 -15.98 -8.91
C LEU A 206 -0.87 -14.49 -9.28
#